data_8c4220b8ed68e6276db84471abb344d2
#
_entry.id   8c4220b8ed68e6276db84471abb344d2
#
_cell.length_a   1.000
_cell.length_b   1.000
_cell.length_c   1.000
_cell.angle_alpha   90.00
_cell.angle_beta   90.00
_cell.angle_gamma   90.00
#
_symmetry.space_group_name_H-M   'P 1'
#
loop_
_entity.id
_entity.type
_entity.pdbx_description
1 polymer ?
#
loop_
_entity_poly.entity_id
_entity_poly.type
_entity_poly.pdbx_seq_one_letter_code
_entity_poly.pdbx_strand_id
1 'polypeptide(L)'
;DLAELKRLKKGLIERNTKKIGLPQGLSISGVLANVYMMAFDEKLRDIAHRYNGMYMRYVDDIFLLLPAATYKDFVREYHNLNNLAKTIPNITLSSNKTKCLHYQNHAFHLMQKNDTAEQSSALFTEAEEKAVFSYLGFDFDGLHVRLRGSTICRYYTKMHRKIKTIIQCHGITQHKHRINNRELYEHYSN
;
A
#
# COMPACT_ATOMS: atom_id res chain seq x y z
N ASP A 1 -13.89 4.76 -30.06
CA ASP A 1 -13.63 5.76 -31.09
C ASP A 1 -13.61 7.16 -30.45
N LEU A 2 -12.66 8.04 -30.88
CA LEU A 2 -12.51 9.41 -30.36
C LEU A 2 -13.75 10.27 -30.61
N ALA A 3 -14.51 9.98 -31.68
CA ALA A 3 -15.76 10.67 -31.99
C ALA A 3 -16.88 10.28 -31.01
N GLU A 4 -16.94 9.03 -30.62
CA GLU A 4 -17.88 8.50 -29.63
C GLU A 4 -17.57 9.02 -28.22
N LEU A 5 -16.29 9.12 -27.86
CA LEU A 5 -15.82 9.75 -26.61
C LEU A 5 -16.20 11.24 -26.57
N LYS A 6 -16.14 11.96 -27.70
CA LYS A 6 -16.56 13.35 -27.79
C LYS A 6 -18.09 13.51 -27.66
N ARG A 7 -18.89 12.54 -28.11
CA ARG A 7 -20.35 12.51 -27.92
C ARG A 7 -20.77 12.23 -26.47
N LEU A 8 -20.08 11.32 -25.82
CA LEU A 8 -20.30 10.95 -24.40
C LEU A 8 -19.74 12.01 -23.42
N LYS A 9 -19.12 13.09 -23.92
CA LYS A 9 -18.37 14.06 -23.15
C LYS A 9 -19.20 14.86 -22.12
N LYS A 10 -20.49 15.00 -22.31
CA LYS A 10 -21.39 15.67 -21.35
C LYS A 10 -21.75 14.70 -20.24
N GLY A 11 -21.02 14.69 -19.13
CA GLY A 11 -21.32 13.95 -17.91
C GLY A 11 -20.32 12.87 -17.51
N LEU A 12 -19.43 12.43 -18.42
CA LEU A 12 -18.40 11.41 -18.11
C LEU A 12 -16.98 11.97 -17.88
N ILE A 13 -16.75 13.22 -18.31
CA ILE A 13 -15.43 13.84 -18.20
C ILE A 13 -15.59 15.14 -17.41
N GLU A 14 -15.09 15.14 -16.19
CA GLU A 14 -14.96 16.36 -15.41
C GLU A 14 -13.61 17.03 -15.70
N ARG A 15 -13.66 18.35 -15.88
CA ARG A 15 -12.44 19.13 -16.08
C ARG A 15 -11.79 19.39 -14.72
N ASN A 16 -10.52 19.04 -14.55
CA ASN A 16 -9.76 19.43 -13.38
C ASN A 16 -9.54 20.96 -13.37
N THR A 17 -10.47 21.68 -12.78
CA THR A 17 -10.44 23.15 -12.69
C THR A 17 -9.35 23.66 -11.74
N LYS A 18 -8.99 22.84 -10.75
CA LYS A 18 -7.98 23.21 -9.73
C LYS A 18 -6.55 23.10 -10.25
N LYS A 19 -6.32 22.40 -11.37
CA LYS A 19 -4.98 22.14 -11.96
C LYS A 19 -3.99 21.55 -10.96
N ILE A 20 -4.47 20.80 -9.98
CA ILE A 20 -3.69 20.19 -8.90
C ILE A 20 -3.78 18.66 -9.04
N GLY A 21 -2.71 17.98 -8.69
CA GLY A 21 -2.60 16.52 -8.72
C GLY A 21 -1.83 16.00 -9.92
N LEU A 22 -1.40 14.76 -9.82
CA LEU A 22 -0.73 14.04 -10.88
C LEU A 22 -1.73 13.14 -11.62
N PRO A 23 -1.76 13.15 -12.95
CA PRO A 23 -2.65 12.26 -13.70
C PRO A 23 -2.23 10.80 -13.46
N GLN A 24 -3.23 9.95 -13.16
CA GLN A 24 -2.98 8.52 -13.00
C GLN A 24 -2.78 7.84 -14.36
N GLY A 25 -1.88 6.85 -14.39
CA GLY A 25 -1.64 6.05 -15.60
C GLY A 25 -0.55 6.60 -16.54
N LEU A 26 0.07 7.74 -16.23
CA LEU A 26 1.25 8.21 -16.96
C LEU A 26 2.52 7.63 -16.33
N SER A 27 3.47 7.21 -17.15
CA SER A 27 4.75 6.65 -16.69
C SER A 27 5.58 7.64 -15.84
N ILE A 28 5.48 8.94 -16.15
CA ILE A 28 6.18 10.00 -15.40
C ILE A 28 5.56 10.26 -14.00
N SER A 29 4.31 9.89 -13.78
CA SER A 29 3.61 10.20 -12.50
C SER A 29 4.29 9.56 -11.31
N GLY A 30 4.83 8.35 -11.46
CA GLY A 30 5.59 7.66 -10.41
C GLY A 30 6.89 8.39 -10.07
N VAL A 31 7.60 8.90 -11.07
CA VAL A 31 8.84 9.66 -10.87
C VAL A 31 8.54 10.97 -10.14
N LEU A 32 7.52 11.72 -10.57
CA LEU A 32 7.13 12.97 -9.94
C LEU A 32 6.66 12.77 -8.49
N ALA A 33 5.92 11.69 -8.23
CA ALA A 33 5.52 11.33 -6.87
C ALA A 33 6.73 11.03 -5.97
N ASN A 34 7.74 10.34 -6.49
CA ASN A 34 8.98 10.08 -5.76
C ASN A 34 9.75 11.37 -5.46
N VAL A 35 9.90 12.26 -6.46
CA VAL A 35 10.55 13.57 -6.25
C VAL A 35 9.80 14.39 -5.19
N TYR A 36 8.47 14.39 -5.25
CA TYR A 36 7.63 15.10 -4.27
C TYR A 36 7.83 14.59 -2.84
N MET A 37 8.08 13.30 -2.67
CA MET A 37 8.25 12.67 -1.35
C MET A 37 9.70 12.70 -0.84
N MET A 38 10.68 13.19 -1.59
CA MET A 38 12.11 13.11 -1.21
C MET A 38 12.39 13.72 0.17
N ALA A 39 11.88 14.92 0.44
CA ALA A 39 12.10 15.59 1.74
C ALA A 39 11.44 14.82 2.92
N PHE A 40 10.33 14.15 2.67
CA PHE A 40 9.68 13.28 3.64
C PHE A 40 10.49 12.01 3.88
N ASP A 41 10.94 11.38 2.80
CA ASP A 41 11.75 10.16 2.84
C ASP A 41 13.07 10.39 3.60
N GLU A 42 13.72 11.52 3.38
CA GLU A 42 14.96 11.90 4.08
C GLU A 42 14.76 11.97 5.60
N LYS A 43 13.74 12.70 6.04
CA LYS A 43 13.45 12.83 7.48
C LYS A 43 13.07 11.50 8.13
N LEU A 44 12.32 10.63 7.45
CA LEU A 44 11.99 9.31 7.98
C LEU A 44 13.20 8.38 8.01
N ARG A 45 14.09 8.51 7.05
CA ARG A 45 15.37 7.78 7.07
C ARG A 45 16.24 8.19 8.24
N ASP A 46 16.31 9.49 8.56
CA ASP A 46 17.03 10.00 9.72
C ASP A 46 16.42 9.49 11.03
N ILE A 47 15.09 9.43 11.12
CA ILE A 47 14.42 8.81 12.27
C ILE A 47 14.82 7.33 12.38
N ALA A 48 14.73 6.56 11.29
CA ALA A 48 15.11 5.15 11.30
C ALA A 48 16.56 4.96 11.76
N HIS A 49 17.50 5.75 11.24
CA HIS A 49 18.91 5.66 11.59
C HIS A 49 19.18 5.91 13.06
N ARG A 50 18.48 6.85 13.70
CA ARG A 50 18.62 7.12 15.15
C ARG A 50 18.32 5.91 16.04
N TYR A 51 17.47 5.00 15.55
CA TYR A 51 17.04 3.81 16.28
C TYR A 51 17.60 2.50 15.72
N ASN A 52 18.65 2.59 14.91
CA ASN A 52 19.22 1.40 14.24
C ASN A 52 18.18 0.62 13.41
N GLY A 53 17.23 1.36 12.86
CA GLY A 53 16.05 0.83 12.20
C GLY A 53 16.10 0.91 10.69
N MET A 54 14.93 0.73 10.09
CA MET A 54 14.78 0.72 8.65
C MET A 54 13.54 1.53 8.23
N TYR A 55 13.71 2.29 7.17
CA TYR A 55 12.64 2.97 6.47
C TYR A 55 12.53 2.46 5.04
N MET A 56 11.32 2.17 4.61
CA MET A 56 11.00 1.84 3.22
C MET A 56 9.69 2.50 2.82
N ARG A 57 9.60 2.91 1.56
CA ARG A 57 8.35 3.38 0.95
C ARG A 57 8.17 2.78 -0.44
N TYR A 58 6.97 2.33 -0.71
CA TYR A 58 6.56 1.91 -2.04
C TYR A 58 5.31 2.71 -2.43
N VAL A 59 5.49 3.71 -3.27
CA VAL A 59 4.48 4.69 -3.69
C VAL A 59 3.89 5.41 -2.47
N ASP A 60 2.73 4.99 -1.98
CA ASP A 60 1.97 5.49 -0.83
C ASP A 60 2.09 4.62 0.42
N ASP A 61 2.58 3.39 0.27
CA ASP A 61 2.78 2.48 1.40
C ASP A 61 4.13 2.76 2.11
N ILE A 62 4.06 3.11 3.39
CA ILE A 62 5.20 3.45 4.24
C ILE A 62 5.42 2.34 5.26
N PHE A 63 6.69 1.96 5.43
CA PHE A 63 7.14 1.06 6.48
C PHE A 63 8.28 1.70 7.27
N LEU A 64 8.15 1.74 8.60
CA LEU A 64 9.15 2.25 9.52
C LEU A 64 9.36 1.26 10.67
N LEU A 65 10.60 0.80 10.84
CA LEU A 65 11.02 -0.11 11.90
C LEU A 65 12.00 0.62 12.82
N LEU A 66 11.73 0.56 14.13
CA LEU A 66 12.52 1.24 15.18
C LEU A 66 12.91 0.24 16.28
N PRO A 67 13.89 -0.66 16.05
CA PRO A 67 14.19 -1.77 16.96
C PRO A 67 14.76 -1.31 18.33
N ALA A 68 15.45 -0.17 18.36
CA ALA A 68 16.04 0.36 19.59
C ALA A 68 15.14 1.39 20.31
N ALA A 69 13.90 1.58 19.84
CA ALA A 69 12.99 2.56 20.43
C ALA A 69 12.32 2.00 21.69
N THR A 70 12.33 2.80 22.75
CA THR A 70 11.47 2.56 23.91
C THR A 70 10.02 2.93 23.58
N TYR A 71 9.07 2.55 24.44
CA TYR A 71 7.68 2.97 24.28
C TYR A 71 7.54 4.51 24.19
N LYS A 72 8.28 5.26 25.01
CA LYS A 72 8.28 6.74 24.96
C LYS A 72 8.81 7.27 23.63
N ASP A 73 9.86 6.65 23.10
CA ASP A 73 10.40 7.00 21.79
C ASP A 73 9.40 6.73 20.68
N PHE A 74 8.76 5.56 20.72
CA PHE A 74 7.71 5.19 19.78
C PHE A 74 6.58 6.24 19.75
N VAL A 75 6.05 6.63 20.89
CA VAL A 75 4.98 7.65 20.99
C VAL A 75 5.47 8.99 20.43
N ARG A 76 6.68 9.42 20.79
CA ARG A 76 7.28 10.65 20.28
C ARG A 76 7.42 10.63 18.77
N GLU A 77 7.97 9.56 18.20
CA GLU A 77 8.18 9.45 16.75
C GLU A 77 6.87 9.28 15.98
N TYR A 78 5.86 8.64 16.57
CA TYR A 78 4.51 8.63 16.02
C TYR A 78 3.93 10.05 15.87
N HIS A 79 4.08 10.90 16.88
CA HIS A 79 3.67 12.30 16.80
C HIS A 79 4.50 13.08 15.79
N ASN A 80 5.82 12.88 15.76
CA ASN A 80 6.72 13.51 14.79
C ASN A 80 6.34 13.16 13.36
N LEU A 81 6.03 11.89 13.08
CA LEU A 81 5.58 11.41 11.78
C LEU A 81 4.28 12.11 11.33
N ASN A 82 3.30 12.21 12.23
CA ASN A 82 2.02 12.87 11.92
C ASN A 82 2.21 14.37 11.67
N ASN A 83 3.05 15.02 12.46
CA ASN A 83 3.35 16.44 12.27
C ASN A 83 4.13 16.68 10.98
N LEU A 84 5.10 15.82 10.68
CA LEU A 84 5.85 15.87 9.43
C LEU A 84 4.93 15.73 8.21
N ALA A 85 3.99 14.80 8.24
CA ALA A 85 3.02 14.63 7.15
C ALA A 85 2.20 15.91 6.92
N LYS A 86 1.83 16.62 7.99
CA LYS A 86 1.09 17.90 7.90
C LYS A 86 1.92 19.03 7.29
N THR A 87 3.25 18.97 7.36
CA THR A 87 4.12 20.02 6.78
C THR A 87 4.22 19.94 5.27
N ILE A 88 3.85 18.81 4.67
CA ILE A 88 3.90 18.61 3.23
C ILE A 88 2.49 18.80 2.66
N PRO A 89 2.31 19.71 1.71
CA PRO A 89 0.99 19.98 1.13
C PRO A 89 0.33 18.70 0.58
N ASN A 90 -0.96 18.52 0.85
CA ASN A 90 -1.78 17.41 0.32
C ASN A 90 -1.30 15.99 0.70
N ILE A 91 -0.46 15.83 1.72
CA ILE A 91 -0.15 14.52 2.31
C ILE A 91 -0.95 14.36 3.60
N THR A 92 -1.63 13.22 3.69
CA THR A 92 -2.38 12.85 4.88
C THR A 92 -2.14 11.37 5.18
N LEU A 93 -1.70 11.08 6.40
CA LEU A 93 -1.62 9.70 6.88
C LEU A 93 -3.03 9.22 7.24
N SER A 94 -3.45 8.11 6.65
CA SER A 94 -4.76 7.54 6.94
C SER A 94 -4.73 6.83 8.30
N SER A 95 -5.40 7.38 9.30
CA SER A 95 -5.51 6.78 10.64
C SER A 95 -6.07 5.35 10.60
N ASN A 96 -7.04 5.10 9.72
CA ASN A 96 -7.69 3.79 9.59
C ASN A 96 -6.81 2.72 8.92
N LYS A 97 -5.78 3.14 8.16
CA LYS A 97 -4.85 2.22 7.46
C LYS A 97 -3.51 2.10 8.15
N THR A 98 -3.15 3.09 8.97
CA THR A 98 -1.89 3.08 9.72
C THR A 98 -1.99 2.06 10.85
N LYS A 99 -1.09 1.10 10.85
CA LYS A 99 -0.98 0.07 11.89
C LYS A 99 0.32 0.29 12.66
N CYS A 100 0.22 0.34 13.96
CA CYS A 100 1.35 0.34 14.87
C CYS A 100 1.47 -1.05 15.48
N LEU A 101 2.63 -1.67 15.34
CA LEU A 101 2.86 -3.04 15.78
C LEU A 101 4.07 -3.08 16.71
N HIS A 102 3.95 -3.79 17.83
CA HIS A 102 5.06 -4.17 18.69
C HIS A 102 5.47 -5.61 18.33
N TYR A 103 6.77 -5.81 18.11
CA TYR A 103 7.34 -7.13 17.82
C TYR A 103 8.15 -7.62 19.01
N GLN A 104 7.71 -8.71 19.61
CA GLN A 104 8.38 -9.34 20.73
C GLN A 104 8.18 -10.85 20.69
N ASN A 105 9.19 -11.63 21.09
CA ASN A 105 9.11 -13.09 21.19
C ASN A 105 8.56 -13.77 19.93
N HIS A 106 9.04 -13.36 18.75
CA HIS A 106 8.60 -13.86 17.45
C HIS A 106 7.10 -13.69 17.16
N ALA A 107 6.46 -12.69 17.78
CA ALA A 107 5.06 -12.35 17.54
C ALA A 107 4.88 -10.84 17.40
N PHE A 108 3.86 -10.45 16.63
CA PHE A 108 3.42 -9.08 16.55
C PHE A 108 2.19 -8.87 17.42
N HIS A 109 2.16 -7.75 18.12
CA HIS A 109 1.02 -7.27 18.90
C HIS A 109 0.57 -5.92 18.33
N LEU A 110 -0.75 -5.77 18.14
CA LEU A 110 -1.30 -4.51 17.65
C LEU A 110 -1.29 -3.47 18.79
N MET A 111 -0.72 -2.31 18.51
CA MET A 111 -0.77 -1.16 19.40
C MET A 111 -2.01 -0.34 19.08
N GLN A 112 -3.02 -0.42 19.94
CA GLN A 112 -4.27 0.31 19.80
C GLN A 112 -4.15 1.70 20.41
N LYS A 113 -4.52 2.72 19.63
CA LYS A 113 -4.53 4.10 20.11
C LYS A 113 -5.75 4.35 20.99
N ASN A 114 -5.52 4.90 22.17
CA ASN A 114 -6.58 5.35 23.07
C ASN A 114 -6.97 6.79 22.73
N ASP A 115 -8.11 6.97 22.09
CA ASP A 115 -8.59 8.29 21.65
C ASP A 115 -8.98 9.22 22.83
N THR A 116 -9.12 8.70 24.05
CA THR A 116 -9.46 9.45 25.26
C THR A 116 -8.24 9.95 26.03
N ALA A 117 -7.02 9.53 25.67
CA ALA A 117 -5.81 9.86 26.41
C ALA A 117 -5.03 10.98 25.72
N GLU A 118 -5.36 12.24 26.00
CA GLU A 118 -4.72 13.40 25.34
C GLU A 118 -3.24 13.61 25.70
N GLN A 119 -2.73 13.13 26.81
CA GLN A 119 -1.33 13.44 27.24
C GLN A 119 -0.66 12.38 28.15
N SER A 120 -1.13 11.15 28.26
CA SER A 120 -0.56 10.21 29.20
C SER A 120 0.29 9.13 28.54
N SER A 121 1.11 8.47 29.34
CA SER A 121 1.91 7.28 29.00
C SER A 121 1.11 6.07 28.47
N ALA A 122 -0.20 6.21 28.36
CA ALA A 122 -1.17 5.21 27.90
C ALA A 122 -1.80 5.54 26.54
N LEU A 123 -1.13 6.36 25.68
CA LEU A 123 -1.64 6.71 24.36
C LEU A 123 -1.87 5.48 23.46
N PHE A 124 -1.09 4.42 23.65
CA PHE A 124 -1.24 3.15 22.99
C PHE A 124 -1.29 2.05 24.04
N THR A 125 -2.19 1.08 23.84
CA THR A 125 -2.25 -0.17 24.60
C THR A 125 -1.97 -1.33 23.65
N GLU A 126 -1.24 -2.32 24.16
CA GLU A 126 -0.97 -3.54 23.42
C GLU A 126 -2.21 -4.44 23.46
N ALA A 127 -2.66 -4.90 22.29
CA ALA A 127 -3.75 -5.85 22.21
C ALA A 127 -3.25 -7.26 22.59
N GLU A 128 -4.08 -8.03 23.27
CA GLU A 128 -3.76 -9.42 23.63
C GLU A 128 -3.66 -10.35 22.41
N GLU A 129 -4.40 -10.02 21.34
CA GLU A 129 -4.38 -10.79 20.11
C GLU A 129 -3.08 -10.57 19.31
N LYS A 130 -2.52 -11.70 18.83
CA LYS A 130 -1.40 -11.66 17.91
C LYS A 130 -1.83 -11.05 16.58
N ALA A 131 -1.05 -10.11 16.11
CA ALA A 131 -1.25 -9.46 14.82
C ALA A 131 -0.36 -10.08 13.74
N VAL A 132 -0.68 -9.79 12.49
CA VAL A 132 0.15 -10.14 11.34
C VAL A 132 0.61 -8.86 10.67
N PHE A 133 1.91 -8.76 10.44
CA PHE A 133 2.47 -7.66 9.65
C PHE A 133 2.24 -7.93 8.17
N SER A 134 1.53 -7.02 7.51
CA SER A 134 1.18 -7.14 6.09
C SER A 134 1.80 -5.99 5.30
N TYR A 135 2.63 -6.31 4.29
CA TYR A 135 3.27 -5.31 3.44
C TYR A 135 3.44 -5.83 2.00
N LEU A 136 3.11 -5.01 1.00
CA LEU A 136 3.26 -5.30 -0.44
C LEU A 136 2.72 -6.67 -0.90
N GLY A 137 1.64 -7.13 -0.29
CA GLY A 137 1.02 -8.41 -0.67
C GLY A 137 1.57 -9.64 0.04
N PHE A 138 2.48 -9.44 0.98
CA PHE A 138 3.00 -10.47 1.88
C PHE A 138 2.47 -10.28 3.29
N ASP A 139 2.33 -11.37 4.01
CA ASP A 139 2.00 -11.43 5.43
C ASP A 139 3.14 -12.11 6.18
N PHE A 140 3.58 -11.51 7.29
CA PHE A 140 4.61 -12.04 8.17
C PHE A 140 4.03 -12.17 9.58
N ASP A 141 4.01 -13.39 10.10
CA ASP A 141 3.44 -13.72 11.43
C ASP A 141 4.46 -13.60 12.59
N GLY A 142 5.71 -13.28 12.27
CA GLY A 142 6.82 -13.21 13.20
C GLY A 142 7.82 -14.35 13.01
N LEU A 143 7.45 -15.41 12.31
CA LEU A 143 8.29 -16.58 11.99
C LEU A 143 8.31 -16.88 10.49
N HIS A 144 7.17 -16.78 9.83
CA HIS A 144 6.99 -17.17 8.44
C HIS A 144 6.46 -16.03 7.59
N VAL A 145 7.01 -15.89 6.39
CA VAL A 145 6.49 -14.99 5.36
C VAL A 145 5.60 -15.81 4.41
N ARG A 146 4.40 -15.32 4.16
CA ARG A 146 3.40 -15.93 3.28
C ARG A 146 2.84 -14.92 2.29
N LEU A 147 2.34 -15.40 1.17
CA LEU A 147 1.53 -14.56 0.29
C LEU A 147 0.21 -14.22 0.98
N ARG A 148 -0.17 -12.95 0.95
CA ARG A 148 -1.46 -12.52 1.49
C ARG A 148 -2.61 -13.22 0.76
N GLY A 149 -3.60 -13.73 1.51
CA GLY A 149 -4.75 -14.43 0.95
C GLY A 149 -5.48 -13.64 -0.15
N SER A 150 -5.61 -12.32 -0.01
CA SER A 150 -6.20 -11.46 -1.03
C SER A 150 -5.38 -11.42 -2.34
N THR A 151 -4.06 -11.58 -2.28
CA THR A 151 -3.19 -11.67 -3.45
C THR A 151 -3.46 -12.96 -4.21
N ILE A 152 -3.55 -14.08 -3.49
CA ILE A 152 -3.89 -15.40 -4.04
C ILE A 152 -5.31 -15.37 -4.66
N CYS A 153 -6.31 -14.87 -3.94
CA CYS A 153 -7.67 -14.74 -4.44
C CYS A 153 -7.75 -13.88 -5.72
N ARG A 154 -6.99 -12.78 -5.75
CA ARG A 154 -6.93 -11.89 -6.94
C ARG A 154 -6.32 -12.61 -8.14
N TYR A 155 -5.29 -13.42 -7.93
CA TYR A 155 -4.69 -14.25 -8.98
C TYR A 155 -5.73 -15.22 -9.57
N TYR A 156 -6.40 -16.02 -8.72
CA TYR A 156 -7.43 -16.96 -9.18
C TYR A 156 -8.61 -16.25 -9.86
N THR A 157 -9.04 -15.10 -9.35
CA THR A 157 -10.11 -14.31 -9.98
C THR A 157 -9.72 -13.87 -11.40
N LYS A 158 -8.48 -13.40 -11.59
CA LYS A 158 -7.96 -13.03 -12.91
C LYS A 158 -7.89 -14.23 -13.84
N MET A 159 -7.40 -15.36 -13.36
CA MET A 159 -7.32 -16.61 -14.09
C MET A 159 -8.72 -17.06 -14.56
N HIS A 160 -9.69 -17.17 -13.64
CA HIS A 160 -11.05 -17.56 -13.97
C HIS A 160 -11.71 -16.61 -14.98
N ARG A 161 -11.51 -15.30 -14.82
CA ARG A 161 -12.01 -14.30 -15.79
C ARG A 161 -11.40 -14.53 -17.17
N LYS A 162 -10.11 -14.78 -17.26
CA LYS A 162 -9.42 -15.06 -18.51
C LYS A 162 -9.96 -16.33 -19.18
N ILE A 163 -10.08 -17.43 -18.42
CA ILE A 163 -10.64 -18.71 -18.90
C ILE A 163 -12.07 -18.50 -19.41
N LYS A 164 -12.91 -17.81 -18.64
CA LYS A 164 -14.30 -17.52 -19.07
C LYS A 164 -14.34 -16.75 -20.38
N THR A 165 -13.50 -15.74 -20.55
CA THR A 165 -13.38 -14.98 -21.80
C THR A 165 -12.96 -15.89 -22.97
N ILE A 166 -12.00 -16.78 -22.75
CA ILE A 166 -11.53 -17.73 -23.77
C ILE A 166 -12.64 -18.65 -24.21
N ILE A 167 -13.41 -19.20 -23.26
CA ILE A 167 -14.56 -20.06 -23.55
C ILE A 167 -15.61 -19.30 -24.37
N GLN A 168 -15.95 -18.07 -23.97
CA GLN A 168 -16.91 -17.21 -24.65
C GLN A 168 -16.49 -16.85 -26.09
N CYS A 169 -15.21 -16.71 -26.34
CA CYS A 169 -14.65 -16.42 -27.66
C CYS A 169 -14.28 -17.67 -28.45
N HIS A 170 -14.75 -18.87 -28.03
CA HIS A 170 -14.44 -20.17 -28.69
C HIS A 170 -12.94 -20.40 -28.92
N GLY A 171 -12.08 -19.85 -28.02
CA GLY A 171 -10.63 -19.98 -28.11
C GLY A 171 -9.97 -19.09 -29.17
N ILE A 172 -10.66 -18.10 -29.70
CA ILE A 172 -10.14 -17.19 -30.72
C ILE A 172 -10.00 -15.78 -30.09
N THR A 173 -8.85 -15.16 -30.23
CA THR A 173 -8.62 -13.76 -29.76
C THR A 173 -9.29 -12.75 -30.69
N GLN A 174 -9.42 -11.49 -30.25
CA GLN A 174 -9.90 -10.38 -31.08
C GLN A 174 -9.08 -10.19 -32.37
N HIS A 175 -7.82 -10.61 -32.36
CA HIS A 175 -6.94 -10.58 -33.54
C HIS A 175 -6.98 -11.88 -34.37
N LYS A 176 -8.01 -12.73 -34.19
CA LYS A 176 -8.20 -13.99 -34.90
C LYS A 176 -7.09 -15.03 -34.65
N HIS A 177 -6.26 -14.87 -33.63
CA HIS A 177 -5.31 -15.89 -33.24
C HIS A 177 -5.98 -16.93 -32.32
N ARG A 178 -5.72 -18.20 -32.58
CA ARG A 178 -6.17 -19.28 -31.72
C ARG A 178 -5.35 -19.29 -30.46
N ILE A 179 -6.02 -19.33 -29.30
CA ILE A 179 -5.35 -19.39 -28.01
C ILE A 179 -4.71 -20.77 -27.85
N ASN A 180 -3.42 -20.78 -27.58
CA ASN A 180 -2.68 -21.99 -27.30
C ASN A 180 -2.89 -22.40 -25.85
N ASN A 181 -3.44 -23.60 -25.61
CA ASN A 181 -3.64 -24.13 -24.27
C ASN A 181 -2.32 -24.28 -23.49
N ARG A 182 -1.21 -24.51 -24.18
CA ARG A 182 0.11 -24.59 -23.56
C ARG A 182 0.57 -23.26 -23.02
N GLU A 183 0.43 -22.16 -23.76
CA GLU A 183 0.73 -20.80 -23.30
C GLU A 183 -0.12 -20.41 -22.09
N LEU A 184 -1.37 -20.82 -22.07
CA LEU A 184 -2.25 -20.63 -20.92
C LEU A 184 -1.76 -21.40 -19.70
N TYR A 185 -1.39 -22.64 -19.87
CA TYR A 185 -0.85 -23.46 -18.80
C TYR A 185 0.47 -22.85 -18.26
N GLU A 186 1.41 -22.53 -19.12
CA GLU A 186 2.69 -21.91 -18.76
C GLU A 186 2.52 -20.57 -18.03
N HIS A 187 1.50 -19.79 -18.40
CA HIS A 187 1.23 -18.50 -17.75
C HIS A 187 0.61 -18.61 -16.36
N TYR A 188 -0.14 -19.67 -16.06
CA TYR A 188 -0.88 -19.82 -14.81
C TYR A 188 -0.42 -20.96 -13.90
N SER A 189 0.52 -21.80 -14.33
CA SER A 189 1.00 -22.96 -13.58
C SER A 189 2.44 -22.80 -13.04
N ASN A 190 3.16 -21.76 -13.41
CA ASN A 190 4.53 -21.48 -12.94
C ASN A 190 4.54 -20.37 -11.88
#